data_3bed5a5e904c5948987692792564fd46
#
_entry.id   3bed5a5e904c5948987692792564fd46
#
_cell.length_a   1.000
_cell.length_b   1.000
_cell.length_c   1.000
_cell.angle_alpha   90.00
_cell.angle_beta   90.00
_cell.angle_gamma   90.00
#
_symmetry.space_group_name_H-M   'P 1'
#
loop_
_entity.id
_entity.type
_entity.pdbx_description
1 polymer ?
#
loop_
_entity_poly.entity_id
_entity_poly.type
_entity_poly.pdbx_seq_one_letter_code
_entity_poly.pdbx_strand_id
1 'polypeptide(L)'
;MLFRSRRLGAALDVWREGDPTPWRLNMGPVHWVLRDNVTHRHDIQRSYLKAIGKAKQEIIIANAFFLPGSKIRRALQTAARRGVQVNLLLPGHYEFAVPYRASRVVYRQLMGAGVQIFEYHLSYLHAKVAVIDRRWSTVGSSNLDPLSLLLAREANLVIDDEAFAAQLRGRLSDAMQQG
;
A
#
# COMPACT_ATOMS: atom_id res chain seq x y z
N MET A 1 -17.02 14.38 -30.16
CA MET A 1 -17.08 12.91 -30.22
C MET A 1 -17.14 12.40 -28.79
N LEU A 2 -18.36 12.12 -28.29
CA LEU A 2 -18.63 11.77 -26.89
C LEU A 2 -18.45 10.26 -26.71
N PHE A 3 -17.42 9.82 -26.01
CA PHE A 3 -17.30 8.44 -25.57
C PHE A 3 -18.33 8.18 -24.46
N ARG A 4 -19.51 7.67 -24.82
CA ARG A 4 -20.44 7.07 -23.87
C ARG A 4 -19.94 5.67 -23.51
N SER A 5 -19.18 5.56 -22.44
CA SER A 5 -18.87 4.27 -21.82
C SER A 5 -20.14 3.72 -21.14
N ARG A 6 -20.80 2.75 -21.78
CA ARG A 6 -21.94 1.99 -21.20
C ARG A 6 -21.60 1.22 -19.91
N ARG A 7 -20.33 1.17 -19.52
CA ARG A 7 -19.87 0.47 -18.31
C ARG A 7 -19.86 1.32 -17.04
N LEU A 8 -19.89 2.66 -17.17
CA LEU A 8 -19.98 3.56 -15.99
C LEU A 8 -21.38 3.63 -15.40
N GLY A 9 -22.44 3.42 -16.20
CA GLY A 9 -23.82 3.42 -15.70
C GLY A 9 -24.10 2.28 -14.72
N ALA A 10 -23.57 1.08 -14.96
CA ALA A 10 -23.74 -0.07 -14.07
C ALA A 10 -22.99 0.07 -12.74
N ALA A 11 -21.95 0.90 -12.68
CA ALA A 11 -21.18 1.13 -11.44
C ALA A 11 -21.84 2.15 -10.50
N LEU A 12 -22.70 3.04 -11.03
CA LEU A 12 -23.39 4.06 -10.23
C LEU A 12 -24.72 3.56 -9.63
N ASP A 13 -25.32 2.49 -10.19
CA ASP A 13 -26.54 1.89 -9.64
C ASP A 13 -26.29 1.06 -8.37
N VAL A 14 -25.04 0.88 -7.95
CA VAL A 14 -24.65 0.14 -6.74
C VAL A 14 -24.82 0.98 -5.45
N TRP A 15 -25.12 2.28 -5.58
CA TRP A 15 -25.28 3.18 -4.42
C TRP A 15 -26.75 3.25 -3.95
N ARG A 16 -27.37 2.10 -3.70
CA ARG A 16 -28.65 2.09 -2.97
C ARG A 16 -28.40 2.01 -1.48
N GLU A 17 -28.88 3.01 -0.74
CA GLU A 17 -28.90 2.99 0.72
C GLU A 17 -29.58 1.71 1.20
N GLY A 18 -28.87 0.90 1.99
CA GLY A 18 -29.39 -0.28 2.66
C GLY A 18 -28.90 -1.63 2.13
N ASP A 19 -28.04 -1.71 1.12
CA ASP A 19 -27.43 -2.98 0.70
C ASP A 19 -26.18 -3.30 1.53
N PRO A 20 -26.18 -4.36 2.37
CA PRO A 20 -25.04 -4.77 3.16
C PRO A 20 -23.94 -5.46 2.33
N THR A 21 -24.02 -5.43 1.00
CA THR A 21 -23.00 -6.04 0.14
C THR A 21 -21.67 -5.41 0.42
N PRO A 22 -20.63 -6.20 0.77
CA PRO A 22 -19.30 -5.66 0.98
C PRO A 22 -18.84 -5.01 -0.33
N TRP A 23 -18.31 -3.80 -0.26
CA TRP A 23 -17.77 -2.96 -1.35
C TRP A 23 -16.62 -3.65 -2.11
N ARG A 24 -16.86 -4.85 -2.56
CA ARG A 24 -15.97 -5.63 -3.41
C ARG A 24 -16.55 -5.65 -4.82
N LEU A 25 -16.31 -4.57 -5.57
CA LEU A 25 -16.40 -4.67 -7.03
C LEU A 25 -15.30 -5.65 -7.47
N ASN A 26 -15.68 -6.92 -7.57
CA ASN A 26 -14.78 -7.93 -8.09
C ASN A 26 -14.78 -7.84 -9.63
N MET A 27 -13.83 -7.06 -10.16
CA MET A 27 -13.61 -6.93 -11.60
C MET A 27 -12.53 -7.92 -12.06
N GLY A 28 -12.66 -9.19 -11.70
CA GLY A 28 -11.64 -10.19 -11.98
C GLY A 28 -10.42 -10.05 -11.06
N PRO A 29 -9.20 -9.82 -11.60
CA PRO A 29 -8.00 -9.68 -10.78
C PRO A 29 -7.91 -8.37 -9.99
N VAL A 30 -8.91 -7.47 -10.15
CA VAL A 30 -8.92 -6.13 -9.55
C VAL A 30 -10.11 -5.96 -8.62
N HIS A 31 -9.87 -5.46 -7.40
CA HIS A 31 -10.95 -5.14 -6.47
C HIS A 31 -10.61 -3.94 -5.58
N TRP A 32 -11.65 -3.20 -5.18
CA TRP A 32 -11.54 -2.12 -4.22
C TRP A 32 -11.45 -2.65 -2.80
N VAL A 33 -10.57 -2.05 -2.01
CA VAL A 33 -10.51 -2.21 -0.56
C VAL A 33 -10.68 -0.84 0.06
N LEU A 34 -11.81 -0.65 0.72
CA LEU A 34 -12.17 0.62 1.32
C LEU A 34 -11.81 0.63 2.81
N ARG A 35 -11.62 1.82 3.32
CA ARG A 35 -11.54 2.06 4.75
C ARG A 35 -12.50 3.18 5.13
N ASP A 36 -13.41 2.88 6.03
CA ASP A 36 -14.33 3.84 6.66
C ASP A 36 -14.26 3.75 8.19
N ASN A 37 -15.07 4.57 8.88
CA ASN A 37 -15.06 4.61 10.34
C ASN A 37 -16.05 3.63 11.01
N VAL A 38 -16.79 2.84 10.24
CA VAL A 38 -17.88 2.01 10.74
C VAL A 38 -17.65 0.53 10.43
N THR A 39 -17.83 0.11 9.18
CA THR A 39 -17.85 -1.30 8.76
C THR A 39 -16.51 -1.79 8.24
N HIS A 40 -15.71 -0.92 7.60
CA HIS A 40 -14.46 -1.26 6.90
C HIS A 40 -13.20 -0.71 7.59
N ARG A 41 -13.26 -0.57 8.93
CA ARG A 41 -12.21 0.11 9.72
C ARG A 41 -10.80 -0.43 9.53
N HIS A 42 -10.66 -1.70 9.17
CA HIS A 42 -9.37 -2.39 9.11
C HIS A 42 -9.10 -3.12 7.79
N ASP A 43 -9.92 -2.93 6.77
CA ASP A 43 -9.86 -3.75 5.56
C ASP A 43 -8.57 -3.54 4.77
N ILE A 44 -8.11 -2.30 4.60
CA ILE A 44 -6.82 -1.99 3.98
C ILE A 44 -5.69 -2.63 4.80
N GLN A 45 -5.68 -2.44 6.13
CA GLN A 45 -4.66 -3.05 6.99
C GLN A 45 -4.66 -4.58 6.90
N ARG A 46 -5.84 -5.22 6.90
CA ARG A 46 -5.96 -6.67 6.75
C ARG A 46 -5.45 -7.16 5.40
N SER A 47 -5.73 -6.42 4.33
CA SER A 47 -5.23 -6.73 2.99
C SER A 47 -3.71 -6.76 2.95
N TYR A 48 -3.05 -5.70 3.47
CA TYR A 48 -1.60 -5.68 3.61
C TYR A 48 -1.06 -6.82 4.49
N LEU A 49 -1.64 -7.03 5.67
CA LEU A 49 -1.19 -8.09 6.58
C LEU A 49 -1.30 -9.47 5.96
N LYS A 50 -2.38 -9.74 5.21
CA LYS A 50 -2.58 -10.99 4.48
C LYS A 50 -1.54 -11.18 3.38
N ALA A 51 -1.27 -10.16 2.59
CA ALA A 51 -0.30 -10.22 1.50
C ALA A 51 1.14 -10.37 2.03
N ILE A 52 1.56 -9.55 3.02
CA ILE A 52 2.87 -9.63 3.68
C ILE A 52 3.07 -11.01 4.35
N GLY A 53 2.03 -11.53 5.02
CA GLY A 53 2.10 -12.83 5.69
C GLY A 53 2.33 -13.99 4.73
N LYS A 54 1.82 -13.88 3.49
CA LYS A 54 1.96 -14.91 2.43
C LYS A 54 3.20 -14.72 1.56
N ALA A 55 3.88 -13.59 1.67
CA ALA A 55 5.06 -13.28 0.86
C ALA A 55 6.16 -14.33 1.02
N LYS A 56 6.77 -14.72 -0.12
CA LYS A 56 7.81 -15.74 -0.22
C LYS A 56 9.13 -15.22 -0.80
N GLN A 57 9.07 -14.19 -1.66
CA GLN A 57 10.23 -13.69 -2.40
C GLN A 57 10.53 -12.23 -2.09
N GLU A 58 9.58 -11.34 -2.35
CA GLU A 58 9.84 -9.90 -2.34
C GLU A 58 8.61 -9.11 -1.88
N ILE A 59 8.87 -8.06 -1.13
CA ILE A 59 7.93 -7.02 -0.76
C ILE A 59 8.55 -5.68 -1.12
N ILE A 60 7.89 -4.89 -1.98
CA ILE A 60 8.27 -3.50 -2.25
C ILE A 60 7.09 -2.62 -1.85
N ILE A 61 7.34 -1.63 -0.99
CA ILE A 61 6.33 -0.64 -0.58
C ILE A 61 6.90 0.74 -0.81
N ALA A 62 6.20 1.57 -1.60
CA ALA A 62 6.49 3.00 -1.69
C ALA A 62 5.36 3.78 -1.02
N ASN A 63 5.71 4.64 -0.06
CA ASN A 63 4.70 5.30 0.76
C ASN A 63 5.14 6.71 1.15
N ALA A 64 4.26 7.70 0.90
CA ALA A 64 4.52 9.11 1.17
C ALA A 64 4.66 9.42 2.66
N PHE A 65 3.93 8.70 3.51
CA PHE A 65 4.00 8.83 4.95
C PHE A 65 4.00 7.45 5.61
N PHE A 66 5.14 7.04 6.16
CA PHE A 66 5.36 5.70 6.66
C PHE A 66 5.65 5.70 8.16
N LEU A 67 4.62 5.49 8.95
CA LEU A 67 4.69 5.31 10.41
C LEU A 67 3.78 4.13 10.84
N PRO A 68 4.07 2.91 10.38
CA PRO A 68 3.15 1.80 10.55
C PRO A 68 2.98 1.40 12.00
N GLY A 69 1.76 1.05 12.38
CA GLY A 69 1.45 0.47 13.68
C GLY A 69 2.14 -0.88 13.91
N SER A 70 2.12 -1.35 15.15
CA SER A 70 2.86 -2.56 15.58
C SER A 70 2.55 -3.81 14.74
N LYS A 71 1.33 -3.99 14.26
CA LYS A 71 0.94 -5.16 13.45
C LYS A 71 1.69 -5.20 12.11
N ILE A 72 1.70 -4.09 11.36
CA ILE A 72 2.42 -4.00 10.07
C ILE A 72 3.92 -4.11 10.29
N ARG A 73 4.48 -3.42 11.29
CA ARG A 73 5.91 -3.51 11.62
C ARG A 73 6.35 -4.94 11.88
N ARG A 74 5.63 -5.65 12.76
CA ARG A 74 5.91 -7.07 13.07
C ARG A 74 5.78 -7.96 11.84
N ALA A 75 4.78 -7.72 10.98
CA ALA A 75 4.60 -8.49 9.75
C ALA A 75 5.80 -8.33 8.81
N LEU A 76 6.27 -7.09 8.57
CA LEU A 76 7.44 -6.81 7.73
C LEU A 76 8.73 -7.42 8.34
N GLN A 77 8.95 -7.25 9.63
CA GLN A 77 10.10 -7.85 10.33
C GLN A 77 10.07 -9.39 10.22
N THR A 78 8.89 -10.00 10.40
CA THR A 78 8.74 -11.45 10.30
C THR A 78 8.98 -11.94 8.87
N ALA A 79 8.51 -11.20 7.85
CA ALA A 79 8.78 -11.51 6.46
C ALA A 79 10.28 -11.46 6.15
N ALA A 80 10.98 -10.40 6.57
CA ALA A 80 12.43 -10.26 6.39
C ALA A 80 13.19 -11.40 7.09
N ARG A 81 12.83 -11.78 8.32
CA ARG A 81 13.44 -12.91 9.04
C ARG A 81 13.18 -14.26 8.38
N ARG A 82 12.10 -14.41 7.60
CA ARG A 82 11.85 -15.60 6.76
C ARG A 82 12.69 -15.64 5.49
N GLY A 83 13.52 -14.63 5.23
CA GLY A 83 14.33 -14.50 4.02
C GLY A 83 13.61 -13.78 2.87
N VAL A 84 12.43 -13.20 3.09
CA VAL A 84 11.75 -12.36 2.08
C VAL A 84 12.52 -11.05 1.94
N GLN A 85 12.84 -10.65 0.72
CA GLN A 85 13.45 -9.34 0.44
C GLN A 85 12.41 -8.24 0.67
N VAL A 86 12.61 -7.40 1.68
CA VAL A 86 11.68 -6.32 2.02
C VAL A 86 12.33 -4.97 1.75
N ASN A 87 11.79 -4.24 0.78
CA ASN A 87 12.28 -2.95 0.32
C ASN A 87 11.22 -1.87 0.56
N LEU A 88 11.60 -0.80 1.24
CA LEU A 88 10.74 0.36 1.47
C LEU A 88 11.32 1.56 0.73
N LEU A 89 10.56 2.18 -0.15
CA LEU A 89 10.88 3.44 -0.81
C LEU A 89 10.11 4.57 -0.13
N LEU A 90 10.82 5.45 0.53
CA LEU A 90 10.25 6.48 1.41
C LEU A 90 10.76 7.87 1.01
N PRO A 91 10.08 8.97 1.37
CA PRO A 91 10.58 10.30 1.07
C PRO A 91 11.92 10.57 1.75
N GLY A 92 12.89 11.11 1.01
CA GLY A 92 14.13 11.65 1.55
C GLY A 92 13.97 13.08 2.11
N HIS A 93 12.94 13.80 1.62
CA HIS A 93 12.57 15.14 2.09
C HIS A 93 11.21 15.12 2.78
N TYR A 94 11.13 15.67 3.97
CA TYR A 94 9.90 15.81 4.75
C TYR A 94 9.60 17.29 5.00
N GLU A 95 8.35 17.68 4.82
CA GLU A 95 7.90 19.05 5.11
C GLU A 95 7.91 19.36 6.63
N PHE A 96 7.77 18.33 7.47
CA PHE A 96 7.65 18.50 8.91
C PHE A 96 8.69 17.67 9.69
N ALA A 97 9.44 18.31 10.56
CA ALA A 97 10.52 17.69 11.33
C ALA A 97 10.05 16.64 12.35
N VAL A 98 8.86 16.81 12.94
CA VAL A 98 8.37 15.93 14.02
C VAL A 98 8.00 14.54 13.50
N PRO A 99 7.21 14.38 12.44
CA PRO A 99 6.95 13.07 11.83
C PRO A 99 8.23 12.38 11.34
N TYR A 100 9.18 13.12 10.83
CA TYR A 100 10.48 12.61 10.40
C TYR A 100 11.26 11.94 11.53
N ARG A 101 11.36 12.59 12.70
CA ARG A 101 12.06 12.02 13.87
C ARG A 101 11.39 10.75 14.38
N ALA A 102 10.05 10.71 14.40
CA ALA A 102 9.29 9.52 14.81
C ALA A 102 9.51 8.33 13.85
N SER A 103 9.55 8.57 12.55
CA SER A 103 9.81 7.51 11.57
C SER A 103 11.22 6.93 11.66
N ARG A 104 12.25 7.73 12.03
CA ARG A 104 13.62 7.23 12.20
C ARG A 104 13.78 6.13 13.27
N VAL A 105 12.98 6.18 14.33
CA VAL A 105 12.97 5.10 15.33
C VAL A 105 12.41 3.81 14.73
N VAL A 106 11.34 3.92 13.96
CA VAL A 106 10.73 2.78 13.27
C VAL A 106 11.68 2.21 12.22
N TYR A 107 12.38 3.05 11.46
CA TYR A 107 13.36 2.63 10.45
C TYR A 107 14.47 1.78 11.06
N ARG A 108 15.07 2.23 12.18
CA ARG A 108 16.10 1.45 12.87
C ARG A 108 15.61 0.05 13.29
N GLN A 109 14.37 -0.04 13.78
CA GLN A 109 13.78 -1.33 14.17
C GLN A 109 13.55 -2.25 12.98
N LEU A 110 13.17 -1.71 11.82
CA LEU A 110 12.94 -2.47 10.59
C LEU A 110 14.27 -2.92 9.97
N MET A 111 15.24 -2.01 9.86
CA MET A 111 16.59 -2.32 9.35
C MET A 111 17.28 -3.38 10.20
N GLY A 112 17.14 -3.34 11.53
CA GLY A 112 17.66 -4.37 12.43
C GLY A 112 17.04 -5.77 12.23
N ALA A 113 15.93 -5.88 11.51
CA ALA A 113 15.31 -7.14 11.11
C ALA A 113 15.62 -7.56 9.65
N GLY A 114 16.45 -6.78 8.93
CA GLY A 114 16.82 -7.05 7.54
C GLY A 114 15.98 -6.35 6.48
N VAL A 115 15.10 -5.41 6.87
CA VAL A 115 14.36 -4.58 5.92
C VAL A 115 15.29 -3.52 5.33
N GLN A 116 15.27 -3.35 4.01
CA GLN A 116 16.02 -2.30 3.31
C GLN A 116 15.15 -1.05 3.15
N ILE A 117 15.73 0.12 3.38
CA ILE A 117 15.06 1.41 3.26
C ILE A 117 15.82 2.27 2.26
N PHE A 118 15.10 2.74 1.24
CA PHE A 118 15.57 3.64 0.21
C PHE A 118 14.89 5.00 0.40
N GLU A 119 15.65 6.08 0.45
CA GLU A 119 15.13 7.44 0.58
C GLU A 119 15.16 8.11 -0.80
N TYR A 120 13.98 8.52 -1.31
CA TYR A 120 13.84 9.16 -2.61
C TYR A 120 14.06 10.67 -2.50
N HIS A 121 15.08 11.18 -3.20
CA HIS A 121 15.53 12.58 -3.11
C HIS A 121 15.28 13.42 -4.38
N LEU A 122 14.95 12.79 -5.52
CA LEU A 122 14.83 13.53 -6.79
C LEU A 122 13.62 14.48 -6.85
N SER A 123 12.55 14.13 -6.17
CA SER A 123 11.32 14.93 -6.09
C SER A 123 10.49 14.54 -4.90
N TYR A 124 9.29 15.12 -4.79
CA TYR A 124 8.32 14.78 -3.74
C TYR A 124 7.71 13.41 -3.98
N LEU A 125 8.01 12.43 -3.13
CA LEU A 125 7.40 11.12 -3.22
C LEU A 125 5.99 11.14 -2.59
N HIS A 126 4.94 11.09 -3.42
CA HIS A 126 3.55 11.01 -2.96
C HIS A 126 2.89 9.67 -3.28
N ALA A 127 3.67 8.61 -3.37
CA ALA A 127 3.19 7.26 -3.66
C ALA A 127 2.51 6.60 -2.44
N LYS A 128 1.53 5.76 -2.69
CA LYS A 128 0.91 4.83 -1.74
C LYS A 128 0.62 3.54 -2.50
N VAL A 129 1.70 2.80 -2.77
CA VAL A 129 1.69 1.61 -3.61
C VAL A 129 2.52 0.50 -3.00
N ALA A 130 2.20 -0.73 -3.33
CA ALA A 130 3.02 -1.88 -2.99
C ALA A 130 2.96 -2.96 -4.07
N VAL A 131 4.03 -3.75 -4.16
CA VAL A 131 4.11 -4.98 -4.95
C VAL A 131 4.63 -6.09 -4.06
N ILE A 132 3.99 -7.25 -4.09
CA ILE A 132 4.41 -8.44 -3.33
C ILE A 132 4.47 -9.64 -4.27
N ASP A 133 5.61 -10.33 -4.26
CA ASP A 133 5.89 -11.54 -5.03
C ASP A 133 5.57 -11.40 -6.54
N ARG A 134 5.75 -10.19 -7.09
CA ARG A 134 5.52 -9.86 -8.53
C ARG A 134 4.11 -10.21 -9.03
N ARG A 135 3.13 -10.24 -8.15
CA ARG A 135 1.76 -10.61 -8.47
C ARG A 135 0.73 -9.73 -7.77
N TRP A 136 0.75 -9.69 -6.45
CA TRP A 136 -0.14 -8.83 -5.68
C TRP A 136 0.36 -7.40 -5.70
N SER A 137 -0.50 -6.48 -6.08
CA SER A 137 -0.19 -5.05 -6.07
C SER A 137 -1.31 -4.26 -5.42
N THR A 138 -0.99 -3.09 -4.89
CA THR A 138 -1.99 -2.12 -4.47
C THR A 138 -1.58 -0.71 -4.81
N VAL A 139 -2.57 0.09 -5.21
CA VAL A 139 -2.45 1.53 -5.49
C VAL A 139 -3.63 2.22 -4.82
N GLY A 140 -3.40 3.30 -4.08
CA GLY A 140 -4.51 3.98 -3.42
C GLY A 140 -4.13 5.26 -2.70
N SER A 141 -5.05 5.71 -1.85
CA SER A 141 -4.89 6.93 -1.06
C SER A 141 -4.26 6.69 0.32
N SER A 142 -4.28 5.43 0.82
CA SER A 142 -3.92 5.12 2.21
C SER A 142 -2.42 5.12 2.44
N ASN A 143 -1.94 6.00 3.29
CA ASN A 143 -0.63 5.85 3.90
C ASN A 143 -0.59 4.71 4.92
N LEU A 144 0.59 4.17 5.17
CA LEU A 144 0.81 3.20 6.24
C LEU A 144 1.15 3.91 7.56
N ASP A 145 0.18 4.66 8.07
CA ASP A 145 0.25 5.41 9.32
C ASP A 145 -1.09 5.28 10.10
N PRO A 146 -1.12 5.63 11.40
CA PRO A 146 -2.32 5.49 12.21
C PRO A 146 -3.49 6.37 11.77
N LEU A 147 -3.25 7.55 11.20
CA LEU A 147 -4.32 8.44 10.75
C LEU A 147 -5.04 7.85 9.55
N SER A 148 -4.28 7.44 8.52
CA SER A 148 -4.85 6.81 7.33
C SER A 148 -5.49 5.46 7.64
N LEU A 149 -4.85 4.62 8.47
CA LEU A 149 -5.33 3.26 8.72
C LEU A 149 -6.44 3.17 9.78
N LEU A 150 -6.65 4.20 10.62
CA LEU A 150 -7.60 4.14 11.72
C LEU A 150 -8.67 5.24 11.70
N LEU A 151 -8.42 6.39 11.08
CA LEU A 151 -9.29 7.56 11.17
C LEU A 151 -9.77 8.13 9.83
N ALA A 152 -8.90 8.20 8.81
CA ALA A 152 -9.27 8.76 7.51
C ALA A 152 -10.16 7.80 6.71
N ARG A 153 -10.95 8.32 5.78
CA ARG A 153 -11.61 7.52 4.74
C ARG A 153 -10.63 7.32 3.60
N GLU A 154 -10.34 6.08 3.28
CA GLU A 154 -9.33 5.71 2.29
C GLU A 154 -9.84 4.65 1.34
N ALA A 155 -9.27 4.63 0.14
CA ALA A 155 -9.58 3.64 -0.88
C ALA A 155 -8.30 3.15 -1.54
N ASN A 156 -8.13 1.84 -1.58
CA ASN A 156 -7.05 1.19 -2.31
C ASN A 156 -7.63 0.24 -3.36
N LEU A 157 -7.01 0.24 -4.52
CA LEU A 157 -7.20 -0.77 -5.54
C LEU A 157 -6.21 -1.90 -5.26
N VAL A 158 -6.68 -3.12 -5.13
CA VAL A 158 -5.84 -4.32 -5.06
C VAL A 158 -5.93 -5.04 -6.38
N ILE A 159 -4.77 -5.39 -6.93
CA ILE A 159 -4.61 -5.94 -8.27
C ILE A 159 -3.80 -7.22 -8.15
N ASP A 160 -4.39 -8.36 -8.52
CA ASP A 160 -3.74 -9.67 -8.58
C ASP A 160 -3.41 -10.00 -10.05
N ASP A 161 -2.40 -9.31 -10.59
CA ASP A 161 -2.01 -9.41 -12.00
C ASP A 161 -0.49 -9.29 -12.13
N GLU A 162 0.13 -10.26 -12.78
CA GLU A 162 1.60 -10.35 -12.91
C GLU A 162 2.16 -9.28 -13.86
N ALA A 163 1.44 -8.93 -14.93
CA ALA A 163 1.91 -7.93 -15.90
C ALA A 163 1.91 -6.53 -15.27
N PHE A 164 0.84 -6.19 -14.57
CA PHE A 164 0.76 -4.93 -13.81
C PHE A 164 1.82 -4.88 -12.72
N ALA A 165 1.96 -5.96 -11.93
CA ALA A 165 2.94 -6.05 -10.86
C ALA A 165 4.37 -5.91 -11.38
N ALA A 166 4.69 -6.51 -12.54
CA ALA A 166 6.00 -6.38 -13.17
C ALA A 166 6.31 -4.94 -13.58
N GLN A 167 5.34 -4.24 -14.19
CA GLN A 167 5.49 -2.84 -14.58
C GLN A 167 5.69 -1.94 -13.35
N LEU A 168 4.83 -2.07 -12.33
CA LEU A 168 4.93 -1.27 -11.12
C LEU A 168 6.24 -1.54 -10.39
N ARG A 169 6.64 -2.82 -10.28
CA ARG A 169 7.93 -3.22 -9.70
C ARG A 169 9.11 -2.58 -10.42
N GLY A 170 9.11 -2.59 -11.75
CA GLY A 170 10.16 -1.95 -12.55
C GLY A 170 10.31 -0.47 -12.20
N ARG A 171 9.19 0.29 -12.21
CA ARG A 171 9.19 1.71 -11.84
C ARG A 171 9.71 1.97 -10.42
N LEU A 172 9.31 1.13 -9.47
CA LEU A 172 9.79 1.25 -8.09
C LEU A 172 11.27 0.90 -7.95
N SER A 173 11.75 -0.10 -8.69
CA SER A 173 13.17 -0.47 -8.72
C SER A 173 14.03 0.66 -9.32
N ASP A 174 13.60 1.25 -10.43
CA ASP A 174 14.28 2.40 -11.03
C ASP A 174 14.35 3.58 -10.05
N ALA A 175 13.24 3.86 -9.35
CA ALA A 175 13.19 4.93 -8.35
C ALA A 175 14.11 4.67 -7.14
N MET A 176 14.26 3.41 -6.71
CA MET A 176 15.20 3.04 -5.63
C MET A 176 16.66 3.15 -6.04
N GLN A 177 16.99 3.01 -7.35
CA GLN A 177 18.36 3.17 -7.85
C GLN A 177 18.76 4.63 -8.05
N GLN A 178 17.78 5.50 -8.24
CA GLN A 178 17.98 6.94 -8.51
C GLN A 178 17.92 7.81 -7.25
N GLY A 179 17.40 7.29 -6.14
CA GLY A 179 17.25 7.97 -4.84
C GLY A 179 18.37 7.67 -3.86
#